data_ce074815b4e1281959f3ebde4036e820
#
_entry.id   ce074815b4e1281959f3ebde4036e820
#
_cell.length_a   1.000
_cell.length_b   1.000
_cell.length_c   1.000
_cell.angle_alpha   90.00
_cell.angle_beta   90.00
_cell.angle_gamma   90.00
#
_symmetry.space_group_name_H-M   'P 1'
#
loop_
_entity.id
_entity.type
_entity.pdbx_description
1 polymer ?
#
loop_
_entity_poly.entity_id
_entity_poly.type
_entity_poly.pdbx_seq_one_letter_code
_entity_poly.pdbx_strand_id
1 'polypeptide(L)'
;TRVRIDGEIHEIDEAPALDKKYKHDIEVVVDRLAVNPDIATRLADSFETALKLAEGLAYVDLADGVVPGREDEAASGGQMKNAGVPANRIVFSEKFACPVSGFTIAEIEPRLFSFNAPQGACPTCDGLGEKLIFDEDLVVPNHALTIKKGAVVPWAKSNPPSPYYMQVLGSLAREFGFSLDTPWSDLPEEIRQTILHGTRGKPVTLTFIDGKKSYDVKKPFEGVIGNLNRRMLQTESAWMKEELGKYQSSQPCEVCGGARLKPEALAVKVAMQDISHATHLSVVDALAFF
;
A
#
# COMPACT_ATOMS: atom_id res chain seq x y z
N THR A 1 -5.25 -34.57 17.64
CA THR A 1 -5.18 -33.08 17.55
C THR A 1 -4.84 -32.71 16.14
N ARG A 2 -5.56 -31.75 15.58
CA ARG A 2 -5.38 -31.26 14.22
C ARG A 2 -4.81 -29.86 14.21
N VAL A 3 -4.04 -29.58 13.19
CA VAL A 3 -3.49 -28.25 12.92
C VAL A 3 -3.92 -27.82 11.53
N ARG A 4 -4.16 -26.51 11.35
CA ARG A 4 -4.30 -25.90 10.04
C ARG A 4 -3.01 -25.12 9.76
N ILE A 5 -2.39 -25.39 8.63
CA ILE A 5 -1.16 -24.75 8.19
C ILE A 5 -1.45 -24.12 6.83
N ASP A 6 -1.27 -22.80 6.73
CA ASP A 6 -1.52 -22.03 5.48
C ASP A 6 -2.88 -22.33 4.82
N GLY A 7 -3.90 -22.62 5.65
CA GLY A 7 -5.27 -22.92 5.21
C GLY A 7 -5.60 -24.42 5.05
N GLU A 8 -4.63 -25.32 5.07
CA GLU A 8 -4.84 -26.77 4.96
C GLU A 8 -4.84 -27.46 6.31
N ILE A 9 -5.75 -28.43 6.54
CA ILE A 9 -5.89 -29.16 7.81
C ILE A 9 -5.09 -30.46 7.74
N HIS A 10 -4.21 -30.67 8.72
CA HIS A 10 -3.40 -31.87 8.87
C HIS A 10 -3.61 -32.48 10.27
N GLU A 11 -3.46 -33.80 10.38
CA GLU A 11 -3.21 -34.43 11.69
C GLU A 11 -1.82 -33.97 12.18
N ILE A 12 -1.66 -33.75 13.48
CA ILE A 12 -0.41 -33.15 14.01
C ILE A 12 0.83 -33.99 13.70
N ASP A 13 0.65 -35.32 13.69
CA ASP A 13 1.72 -36.27 13.40
C ASP A 13 2.09 -36.37 11.90
N GLU A 14 1.22 -35.85 11.03
CA GLU A 14 1.39 -35.83 9.58
C GLU A 14 1.66 -34.41 9.05
N ALA A 15 1.86 -33.43 9.94
CA ALA A 15 2.11 -32.04 9.55
C ALA A 15 3.41 -31.92 8.74
N PRO A 16 3.38 -31.19 7.60
CA PRO A 16 4.57 -31.02 6.77
C PRO A 16 5.66 -30.23 7.48
N ALA A 17 6.94 -30.54 7.17
CA ALA A 17 8.06 -29.74 7.63
C ALA A 17 8.01 -28.34 6.96
N LEU A 18 7.96 -27.30 7.78
CA LEU A 18 7.85 -25.92 7.31
C LEU A 18 9.22 -25.32 6.96
N ASP A 19 9.29 -24.56 5.86
CA ASP A 19 10.50 -23.82 5.50
C ASP A 19 10.58 -22.53 6.31
N LYS A 20 11.58 -22.46 7.20
CA LYS A 20 11.84 -21.30 8.08
C LYS A 20 12.11 -19.98 7.35
N LYS A 21 12.30 -20.00 6.04
CA LYS A 21 12.51 -18.79 5.22
C LYS A 21 11.21 -18.06 4.88
N TYR A 22 10.07 -18.74 5.03
CA TYR A 22 8.75 -18.18 4.76
C TYR A 22 7.96 -18.02 6.05
N LYS A 23 7.04 -17.06 6.04
CA LYS A 23 6.07 -16.88 7.12
C LYS A 23 4.93 -17.87 6.88
N HIS A 24 4.57 -18.63 7.92
CA HIS A 24 3.48 -19.58 7.89
C HIS A 24 2.41 -19.22 8.92
N ASP A 25 1.15 -19.41 8.57
CA ASP A 25 0.03 -19.29 9.49
C ASP A 25 -0.29 -20.68 10.06
N ILE A 26 -0.14 -20.85 11.38
CA ILE A 26 -0.35 -22.12 12.09
C ILE A 26 -1.47 -21.94 13.08
N GLU A 27 -2.54 -22.73 12.92
CA GLU A 27 -3.73 -22.70 13.78
C GLU A 27 -3.95 -24.09 14.38
N VAL A 28 -4.32 -24.14 15.66
CA VAL A 28 -4.68 -25.39 16.34
C VAL A 28 -6.19 -25.57 16.31
N VAL A 29 -6.67 -26.70 15.80
CA VAL A 29 -8.08 -27.06 15.85
C VAL A 29 -8.39 -27.70 17.19
N VAL A 30 -9.00 -26.93 18.09
CA VAL A 30 -9.32 -27.35 19.48
C VAL A 30 -10.49 -28.32 19.49
N ASP A 31 -11.57 -28.01 18.74
CA ASP A 31 -12.77 -28.84 18.74
C ASP A 31 -13.51 -28.74 17.38
N ARG A 32 -14.43 -29.70 17.16
CA ARG A 32 -15.39 -29.71 16.04
C ARG A 32 -16.78 -29.99 16.60
N LEU A 33 -17.67 -29.02 16.48
CA LEU A 33 -18.98 -29.02 17.10
C LEU A 33 -20.10 -28.99 16.04
N ALA A 34 -21.15 -29.77 16.28
CA ALA A 34 -22.40 -29.59 15.59
C ALA A 34 -23.28 -28.67 16.43
N VAL A 35 -23.87 -27.64 15.80
CA VAL A 35 -24.73 -26.67 16.49
C VAL A 35 -26.02 -27.34 16.94
N ASN A 36 -26.23 -27.41 18.26
CA ASN A 36 -27.47 -27.86 18.88
C ASN A 36 -27.65 -27.14 20.23
N PRO A 37 -28.85 -27.16 20.86
CA PRO A 37 -29.12 -26.43 22.10
C PRO A 37 -28.23 -26.87 23.29
N ASP A 38 -27.74 -28.09 23.29
CA ASP A 38 -27.05 -28.71 24.44
C ASP A 38 -25.53 -28.54 24.43
N ILE A 39 -24.97 -27.82 23.42
CA ILE A 39 -23.51 -27.68 23.30
C ILE A 39 -22.90 -26.56 24.15
N ALA A 40 -23.70 -25.77 24.86
CA ALA A 40 -23.25 -24.54 25.52
C ALA A 40 -22.04 -24.75 26.42
N THR A 41 -22.05 -25.77 27.29
CA THR A 41 -20.95 -26.07 28.22
C THR A 41 -19.69 -26.49 27.43
N ARG A 42 -19.82 -27.43 26.50
CA ARG A 42 -18.70 -27.89 25.70
C ARG A 42 -18.10 -26.78 24.83
N LEU A 43 -18.95 -25.91 24.29
CA LEU A 43 -18.51 -24.75 23.53
C LEU A 43 -17.69 -23.79 24.42
N ALA A 44 -18.17 -23.51 25.65
CA ALA A 44 -17.45 -22.66 26.59
C ALA A 44 -16.06 -23.22 26.94
N ASP A 45 -15.97 -24.54 27.24
CA ASP A 45 -14.70 -25.21 27.53
C ASP A 45 -13.73 -25.16 26.35
N SER A 46 -14.25 -25.34 25.13
CA SER A 46 -13.47 -25.28 23.90
C SER A 46 -12.95 -23.86 23.64
N PHE A 47 -13.78 -22.82 23.87
CA PHE A 47 -13.35 -21.42 23.78
C PHE A 47 -12.30 -21.07 24.82
N GLU A 48 -12.49 -21.47 26.09
CA GLU A 48 -11.50 -21.24 27.15
C GLU A 48 -10.13 -21.86 26.77
N THR A 49 -10.16 -23.08 26.23
CA THR A 49 -8.95 -23.76 25.77
C THR A 49 -8.29 -23.04 24.60
N ALA A 50 -9.07 -22.62 23.59
CA ALA A 50 -8.57 -21.92 22.42
C ALA A 50 -7.95 -20.56 22.79
N LEU A 51 -8.64 -19.76 23.61
CA LEU A 51 -8.19 -18.46 24.08
C LEU A 51 -6.89 -18.57 24.92
N LYS A 52 -6.77 -19.59 25.76
CA LYS A 52 -5.54 -19.85 26.52
C LYS A 52 -4.36 -20.23 25.63
N LEU A 53 -4.59 -21.08 24.60
CA LEU A 53 -3.54 -21.51 23.69
C LEU A 53 -3.01 -20.40 22.81
N ALA A 54 -3.88 -19.48 22.38
CA ALA A 54 -3.56 -18.41 21.44
C ALA A 54 -3.54 -17.03 22.10
N GLU A 55 -3.27 -16.95 23.41
CA GLU A 55 -3.10 -15.70 24.16
C GLU A 55 -4.26 -14.71 23.99
N GLY A 56 -5.49 -15.23 23.99
CA GLY A 56 -6.71 -14.44 23.92
C GLY A 56 -7.31 -14.29 22.51
N LEU A 57 -6.93 -15.12 21.55
CA LEU A 57 -7.49 -15.15 20.22
C LEU A 57 -8.13 -16.51 19.91
N ALA A 58 -9.35 -16.52 19.39
CA ALA A 58 -10.03 -17.74 18.96
C ALA A 58 -10.78 -17.52 17.63
N TYR A 59 -10.84 -18.54 16.80
CA TYR A 59 -11.58 -18.54 15.55
C TYR A 59 -12.68 -19.59 15.56
N VAL A 60 -13.82 -19.25 14.97
CA VAL A 60 -14.86 -20.21 14.63
C VAL A 60 -15.03 -20.22 13.12
N ASP A 61 -14.70 -21.34 12.49
CA ASP A 61 -14.91 -21.53 11.06
C ASP A 61 -16.22 -22.33 10.86
N LEU A 62 -17.16 -21.74 10.13
CA LEU A 62 -18.39 -22.41 9.73
C LEU A 62 -18.05 -23.45 8.65
N ALA A 63 -18.40 -24.72 8.90
CA ALA A 63 -18.13 -25.79 7.94
C ALA A 63 -18.97 -25.63 6.66
N ASP A 64 -20.22 -25.21 6.82
CA ASP A 64 -21.17 -24.98 5.74
C ASP A 64 -21.76 -23.58 5.90
N GLY A 65 -21.39 -22.66 4.98
CA GLY A 65 -22.00 -21.34 4.96
C GLY A 65 -21.03 -20.17 5.11
N VAL A 66 -21.60 -19.00 5.15
CA VAL A 66 -20.92 -17.72 5.26
C VAL A 66 -21.42 -17.02 6.54
N VAL A 67 -20.58 -16.27 7.19
CA VAL A 67 -21.00 -15.46 8.35
C VAL A 67 -22.07 -14.46 7.91
N PRO A 68 -23.21 -14.37 8.63
CA PRO A 68 -24.27 -13.41 8.31
C PRO A 68 -23.74 -11.99 8.16
N GLY A 69 -24.12 -11.31 7.06
CA GLY A 69 -23.61 -10.00 6.70
C GLY A 69 -22.33 -9.98 5.85
N ARG A 70 -21.81 -11.17 5.46
CA ARG A 70 -20.66 -11.32 4.54
C ARG A 70 -21.00 -12.07 3.25
N GLU A 71 -22.26 -12.19 2.93
CA GLU A 71 -22.76 -12.92 1.75
C GLU A 71 -22.21 -12.30 0.44
N ASP A 72 -22.07 -10.98 0.38
CA ASP A 72 -21.56 -10.26 -0.79
C ASP A 72 -20.06 -10.48 -1.02
N GLU A 73 -19.29 -10.79 0.04
CA GLU A 73 -17.86 -11.07 -0.03
C GLU A 73 -17.59 -12.48 -0.61
N ALA A 74 -18.48 -13.42 -0.34
CA ALA A 74 -18.41 -14.78 -0.90
C ALA A 74 -18.75 -14.84 -2.41
N ALA A 75 -19.65 -13.95 -2.87
CA ALA A 75 -20.08 -13.88 -4.25
C ALA A 75 -19.07 -13.19 -5.20
N SER A 76 -18.17 -12.36 -4.68
CA SER A 76 -17.26 -11.52 -5.46
C SER A 76 -15.89 -12.16 -5.78
N GLY A 77 -15.73 -13.46 -5.59
CA GLY A 77 -14.57 -14.21 -6.13
C GLY A 77 -13.20 -13.67 -5.70
N GLY A 78 -13.02 -13.36 -4.44
CA GLY A 78 -11.66 -13.29 -3.87
C GLY A 78 -10.89 -11.98 -3.92
N GLN A 79 -11.52 -10.84 -4.16
CA GLN A 79 -10.89 -9.55 -3.81
C GLN A 79 -11.36 -9.10 -2.43
N MET A 80 -10.59 -9.49 -1.40
CA MET A 80 -10.84 -9.14 0.00
C MET A 80 -10.77 -7.62 0.19
N LYS A 81 -11.90 -6.98 0.48
CA LYS A 81 -11.95 -5.60 0.99
C LYS A 81 -11.57 -5.51 2.48
N ASN A 82 -11.52 -6.63 3.20
CA ASN A 82 -11.19 -6.70 4.62
C ASN A 82 -10.04 -7.70 4.84
N ALA A 83 -8.92 -7.20 5.27
CA ALA A 83 -7.69 -7.84 5.76
C ALA A 83 -7.75 -9.35 6.06
N GLY A 84 -7.75 -10.20 5.04
CA GLY A 84 -7.30 -11.59 5.16
C GLY A 84 -8.19 -12.59 5.93
N VAL A 85 -9.39 -12.21 6.42
CA VAL A 85 -10.27 -13.13 7.17
C VAL A 85 -11.26 -13.81 6.21
N PRO A 86 -11.30 -15.16 6.15
CA PRO A 86 -12.24 -15.91 5.31
C PRO A 86 -13.70 -15.56 5.62
N ALA A 87 -14.57 -15.58 4.59
CA ALA A 87 -15.99 -15.21 4.72
C ALA A 87 -16.77 -16.15 5.67
N ASN A 88 -16.30 -17.36 5.89
CA ASN A 88 -16.86 -18.35 6.80
C ASN A 88 -16.26 -18.30 8.22
N ARG A 89 -15.39 -17.31 8.54
CA ARG A 89 -14.69 -17.21 9.82
C ARG A 89 -15.24 -16.11 10.69
N ILE A 90 -15.52 -16.44 11.96
CA ILE A 90 -15.80 -15.49 13.03
C ILE A 90 -14.56 -15.40 13.91
N VAL A 91 -14.10 -14.18 14.19
CA VAL A 91 -12.95 -13.91 15.05
C VAL A 91 -13.43 -13.49 16.42
N PHE A 92 -12.92 -14.12 17.46
CA PHE A 92 -13.14 -13.77 18.86
C PHE A 92 -11.80 -13.40 19.50
N SER A 93 -11.80 -12.35 20.28
CA SER A 93 -10.63 -11.92 21.02
C SER A 93 -11.02 -11.41 22.41
N GLU A 94 -10.30 -11.81 23.42
CA GLU A 94 -10.40 -11.23 24.76
C GLU A 94 -9.84 -9.81 24.79
N LYS A 95 -9.05 -9.42 23.77
CA LYS A 95 -8.29 -8.16 23.76
C LYS A 95 -8.91 -7.14 22.84
N PHE A 96 -9.81 -7.10 22.14
CA PHE A 96 -10.36 -6.13 21.19
C PHE A 96 -10.39 -6.66 19.74
N ALA A 97 -11.41 -7.36 19.38
CA ALA A 97 -11.66 -7.78 18.02
C ALA A 97 -13.02 -7.27 17.53
N CYS A 98 -13.06 -6.85 16.27
CA CYS A 98 -14.32 -6.60 15.60
C CYS A 98 -14.74 -7.87 14.87
N PRO A 99 -15.83 -8.54 15.26
CA PRO A 99 -16.26 -9.80 14.65
C PRO A 99 -16.73 -9.62 13.19
N VAL A 100 -17.11 -8.39 12.82
CA VAL A 100 -17.61 -8.08 11.47
C VAL A 100 -16.46 -7.84 10.49
N SER A 101 -15.48 -7.02 10.86
CA SER A 101 -14.37 -6.65 9.98
C SER A 101 -13.13 -7.55 10.13
N GLY A 102 -13.06 -8.39 11.17
CA GLY A 102 -11.86 -9.11 11.55
C GLY A 102 -10.74 -8.23 12.11
N PHE A 103 -11.00 -6.93 12.25
CA PHE A 103 -10.03 -5.99 12.81
C PHE A 103 -9.76 -6.30 14.28
N THR A 104 -8.50 -6.46 14.63
CA THR A 104 -8.08 -6.87 15.98
C THR A 104 -6.96 -5.95 16.47
N ILE A 105 -7.09 -5.45 17.70
CA ILE A 105 -6.02 -4.74 18.41
C ILE A 105 -5.46 -5.70 19.45
N ALA A 106 -4.19 -6.06 19.33
CA ALA A 106 -3.56 -7.05 20.22
C ALA A 106 -3.52 -6.57 21.67
N GLU A 107 -3.13 -5.33 21.90
CA GLU A 107 -3.05 -4.69 23.20
C GLU A 107 -3.14 -3.18 23.09
N ILE A 108 -3.87 -2.52 24.01
CA ILE A 108 -3.90 -1.05 24.11
C ILE A 108 -2.84 -0.64 25.12
N GLU A 109 -1.66 -0.33 24.62
CA GLU A 109 -0.52 0.16 25.42
C GLU A 109 -0.02 1.51 24.86
N PRO A 110 0.75 2.29 25.64
CA PRO A 110 1.23 3.60 25.18
C PRO A 110 2.01 3.58 23.85
N ARG A 111 2.70 2.48 23.55
CA ARG A 111 3.46 2.31 22.29
C ARG A 111 2.56 2.27 21.06
N LEU A 112 1.31 1.84 21.21
CA LEU A 112 0.30 1.86 20.13
C LEU A 112 0.04 3.28 19.63
N PHE A 113 0.15 4.29 20.49
CA PHE A 113 -0.09 5.70 20.19
C PHE A 113 1.17 6.49 19.85
N SER A 114 2.30 5.80 19.71
CA SER A 114 3.58 6.41 19.36
C SER A 114 3.89 6.25 17.88
N PHE A 115 3.99 7.35 17.15
CA PHE A 115 4.44 7.33 15.76
C PHE A 115 5.95 7.03 15.61
N ASN A 116 6.71 7.03 16.71
CA ASN A 116 8.13 6.63 16.75
C ASN A 116 8.34 5.16 17.12
N ALA A 117 7.26 4.43 17.40
CA ALA A 117 7.33 3.02 17.74
C ALA A 117 6.68 2.18 16.62
N PRO A 118 7.28 1.04 16.21
CA PRO A 118 6.72 0.17 15.15
C PRO A 118 5.30 -0.31 15.44
N GLN A 119 4.91 -0.37 16.73
CA GLN A 119 3.57 -0.76 17.17
C GLN A 119 2.51 0.26 16.77
N GLY A 120 2.86 1.57 16.74
CA GLY A 120 1.93 2.67 16.50
C GLY A 120 2.13 3.38 15.17
N ALA A 121 3.35 3.43 14.65
CA ALA A 121 3.68 4.11 13.41
C ALA A 121 2.91 3.58 12.20
N CYS A 122 2.41 4.47 11.36
CA CYS A 122 1.86 4.09 10.06
C CYS A 122 2.95 3.40 9.21
N PRO A 123 2.75 2.14 8.77
CA PRO A 123 3.80 1.38 8.08
C PRO A 123 4.09 1.91 6.67
N THR A 124 3.23 2.77 6.14
CA THR A 124 3.37 3.34 4.79
C THR A 124 4.30 4.55 4.76
N CYS A 125 4.34 5.34 5.83
CA CYS A 125 5.18 6.52 5.96
C CYS A 125 6.13 6.47 7.17
N ASP A 126 6.26 5.30 7.81
CA ASP A 126 7.11 5.09 8.99
C ASP A 126 6.88 6.12 10.11
N GLY A 127 5.61 6.56 10.28
CA GLY A 127 5.23 7.54 11.27
C GLY A 127 5.55 9.00 10.90
N LEU A 128 6.01 9.28 9.67
CA LEU A 128 6.29 10.65 9.22
C LEU A 128 5.01 11.46 8.96
N GLY A 129 3.91 10.80 8.57
CA GLY A 129 2.64 11.44 8.22
C GLY A 129 2.58 11.95 6.79
N GLU A 130 3.72 12.01 6.12
CA GLU A 130 3.88 12.52 4.76
C GLU A 130 4.80 11.64 3.95
N LYS A 131 4.74 11.80 2.64
CA LYS A 131 5.63 11.16 1.67
C LYS A 131 6.17 12.19 0.70
N LEU A 132 7.44 12.08 0.36
CA LEU A 132 8.03 12.80 -0.75
C LEU A 132 7.66 12.07 -2.05
N ILE A 133 6.94 12.75 -2.91
CA ILE A 133 6.58 12.26 -4.25
C ILE A 133 7.13 13.19 -5.31
N PHE A 134 7.46 12.65 -6.49
CA PHE A 134 7.80 13.51 -7.63
C PHE A 134 6.54 14.20 -8.10
N ASP A 135 6.59 15.53 -8.08
CA ASP A 135 5.48 16.42 -8.36
C ASP A 135 5.46 16.79 -9.84
N GLU A 136 4.32 16.63 -10.49
CA GLU A 136 4.14 16.93 -11.92
C GLU A 136 4.43 18.39 -12.22
N ASP A 137 4.00 19.31 -11.34
CA ASP A 137 4.21 20.76 -11.51
C ASP A 137 5.67 21.15 -11.30
N LEU A 138 6.43 20.40 -10.51
CA LEU A 138 7.88 20.60 -10.38
C LEU A 138 8.65 19.98 -11.54
N VAL A 139 8.14 18.90 -12.12
CA VAL A 139 8.72 18.25 -13.31
C VAL A 139 8.45 19.08 -14.57
N VAL A 140 7.28 19.69 -14.68
CA VAL A 140 6.88 20.56 -15.81
C VAL A 140 6.33 21.90 -15.30
N PRO A 141 7.18 22.79 -14.79
CA PRO A 141 6.74 24.02 -14.12
C PRO A 141 6.20 25.09 -15.10
N ASN A 142 6.50 25.00 -16.38
CA ASN A 142 6.05 25.95 -17.38
C ASN A 142 5.34 25.25 -18.54
N HIS A 143 4.04 25.23 -18.50
CA HIS A 143 3.19 24.58 -19.50
C HIS A 143 3.15 25.32 -20.85
N ALA A 144 3.64 26.55 -20.94
CA ALA A 144 3.77 27.26 -22.21
C ALA A 144 4.98 26.81 -23.04
N LEU A 145 5.93 26.09 -22.42
CA LEU A 145 7.07 25.55 -23.12
C LEU A 145 6.72 24.28 -23.89
N THR A 146 7.43 24.07 -25.00
CA THR A 146 7.41 22.82 -25.74
C THR A 146 8.42 21.84 -25.16
N ILE A 147 8.25 20.54 -25.44
CA ILE A 147 9.22 19.51 -25.01
C ILE A 147 10.63 19.82 -25.52
N LYS A 148 10.75 20.25 -26.78
CA LYS A 148 12.05 20.66 -27.36
C LYS A 148 12.66 21.88 -26.66
N LYS A 149 11.84 22.78 -26.14
CA LYS A 149 12.28 23.95 -25.38
C LYS A 149 12.48 23.68 -23.89
N GLY A 150 12.39 22.42 -23.48
CA GLY A 150 12.69 22.01 -22.12
C GLY A 150 11.52 22.04 -21.15
N ALA A 151 10.28 21.84 -21.60
CA ALA A 151 9.12 21.73 -20.72
C ALA A 151 9.35 20.68 -19.62
N VAL A 152 9.96 19.53 -19.94
CA VAL A 152 10.32 18.48 -18.99
C VAL A 152 11.69 18.77 -18.37
N VAL A 153 11.71 19.56 -17.31
CA VAL A 153 12.94 20.14 -16.71
C VAL A 153 13.98 19.11 -16.31
N PRO A 154 13.65 17.97 -15.67
CA PRO A 154 14.67 16.98 -15.27
C PRO A 154 15.50 16.43 -16.42
N TRP A 155 14.93 16.40 -17.63
CA TRP A 155 15.58 15.88 -18.83
C TRP A 155 16.20 16.96 -19.70
N ALA A 156 15.86 18.23 -19.44
CA ALA A 156 16.31 19.40 -20.20
C ALA A 156 17.55 20.10 -19.60
N LYS A 157 18.03 19.69 -18.42
CA LYS A 157 19.13 20.37 -17.70
C LYS A 157 20.50 20.33 -18.37
N SER A 158 20.73 19.42 -19.30
CA SER A 158 21.94 19.44 -20.14
C SER A 158 21.70 20.33 -21.35
N ASN A 159 22.66 21.19 -21.69
CA ASN A 159 22.60 21.98 -22.90
C ASN A 159 23.71 21.51 -23.86
N PRO A 160 23.37 20.83 -24.97
CA PRO A 160 22.03 20.46 -25.40
C PRO A 160 21.36 19.37 -24.53
N PRO A 161 20.01 19.27 -24.55
CA PRO A 161 19.30 18.19 -23.83
C PRO A 161 19.85 16.83 -24.19
N SER A 162 19.84 15.90 -23.22
CA SER A 162 20.38 14.55 -23.43
C SER A 162 19.79 13.90 -24.68
N PRO A 163 20.60 13.53 -25.66
CA PRO A 163 20.13 12.91 -26.90
C PRO A 163 19.26 11.68 -26.66
N TYR A 164 19.56 10.91 -25.60
CA TYR A 164 18.79 9.73 -25.22
C TYR A 164 17.33 10.05 -24.93
N TYR A 165 17.06 11.03 -24.05
CA TYR A 165 15.68 11.38 -23.70
C TYR A 165 14.92 11.99 -24.86
N MET A 166 15.60 12.78 -25.70
CA MET A 166 15.00 13.34 -26.90
C MET A 166 14.63 12.27 -27.94
N GLN A 167 15.41 11.21 -28.07
CA GLN A 167 15.11 10.07 -28.95
C GLN A 167 13.92 9.26 -28.42
N VAL A 168 13.86 9.04 -27.09
CA VAL A 168 12.72 8.39 -26.43
C VAL A 168 11.44 9.18 -26.69
N LEU A 169 11.43 10.49 -26.38
CA LEU A 169 10.27 11.36 -26.58
C LEU A 169 9.89 11.47 -28.06
N GLY A 170 10.86 11.51 -28.95
CA GLY A 170 10.62 11.51 -30.41
C GLY A 170 10.01 10.19 -30.91
N SER A 171 10.33 9.07 -30.28
CA SER A 171 9.72 7.78 -30.57
C SER A 171 8.27 7.72 -30.10
N LEU A 172 7.99 8.23 -28.88
CA LEU A 172 6.63 8.36 -28.36
C LEU A 172 5.78 9.32 -29.23
N ALA A 173 6.38 10.42 -29.69
CA ALA A 173 5.70 11.38 -30.56
C ALA A 173 5.23 10.72 -31.88
N ARG A 174 6.04 9.83 -32.44
CA ARG A 174 5.66 9.06 -33.64
C ARG A 174 4.60 8.01 -33.35
N GLU A 175 4.73 7.29 -32.23
CA GLU A 175 3.80 6.21 -31.86
C GLU A 175 2.41 6.75 -31.52
N PHE A 176 2.33 7.86 -30.79
CA PHE A 176 1.08 8.44 -30.31
C PHE A 176 0.58 9.65 -31.13
N GLY A 177 1.29 10.04 -32.19
CA GLY A 177 0.81 11.05 -33.13
C GLY A 177 0.81 12.49 -32.60
N PHE A 178 1.77 12.87 -31.75
CA PHE A 178 1.91 14.25 -31.25
C PHE A 178 3.22 14.92 -31.72
N SER A 179 3.32 16.24 -31.60
CA SER A 179 4.54 16.98 -31.94
C SER A 179 5.29 17.42 -30.70
N LEU A 180 6.62 17.28 -30.71
CA LEU A 180 7.48 17.82 -29.65
C LEU A 180 7.58 19.35 -29.67
N ASP A 181 7.07 20.00 -30.71
CA ASP A 181 7.00 21.46 -30.86
C ASP A 181 5.67 22.05 -30.36
N THR A 182 4.72 21.19 -29.92
CA THR A 182 3.48 21.61 -29.29
C THR A 182 3.73 22.07 -27.86
N PRO A 183 3.20 23.23 -27.41
CA PRO A 183 3.22 23.61 -26.01
C PRO A 183 2.63 22.52 -25.11
N TRP A 184 3.21 22.34 -23.91
CA TRP A 184 2.74 21.32 -22.98
C TRP A 184 1.24 21.45 -22.65
N SER A 185 0.74 22.68 -22.50
CA SER A 185 -0.67 22.96 -22.25
C SER A 185 -1.60 22.45 -23.35
N ASP A 186 -1.12 22.43 -24.60
CA ASP A 186 -1.92 22.11 -25.78
C ASP A 186 -1.85 20.61 -26.15
N LEU A 187 -1.00 19.85 -25.46
CA LEU A 187 -0.97 18.40 -25.58
C LEU A 187 -2.22 17.77 -24.93
N PRO A 188 -2.83 16.75 -25.56
CA PRO A 188 -3.90 15.99 -24.95
C PRO A 188 -3.49 15.42 -23.58
N GLU A 189 -4.43 15.38 -22.62
CA GLU A 189 -4.18 14.88 -21.27
C GLU A 189 -3.58 13.46 -21.27
N GLU A 190 -4.09 12.56 -22.12
CA GLU A 190 -3.58 11.19 -22.25
C GLU A 190 -2.10 11.15 -22.66
N ILE A 191 -1.66 12.09 -23.49
CA ILE A 191 -0.27 12.22 -23.92
C ILE A 191 0.59 12.73 -22.76
N ARG A 192 0.12 13.76 -22.03
CA ARG A 192 0.80 14.29 -20.85
C ARG A 192 0.99 13.21 -19.79
N GLN A 193 -0.08 12.46 -19.49
CA GLN A 193 -0.05 11.34 -18.54
C GLN A 193 0.87 10.20 -19.03
N THR A 194 0.88 9.90 -20.32
CA THR A 194 1.80 8.92 -20.89
C THR A 194 3.25 9.36 -20.74
N ILE A 195 3.58 10.62 -20.97
CA ILE A 195 4.93 11.14 -20.80
C ILE A 195 5.34 11.10 -19.33
N LEU A 196 4.48 11.52 -18.41
CA LEU A 196 4.77 11.57 -16.98
C LEU A 196 4.82 10.18 -16.33
N HIS A 197 3.81 9.35 -16.56
CA HIS A 197 3.63 8.07 -15.85
C HIS A 197 3.91 6.82 -16.68
N GLY A 198 4.23 6.99 -17.99
CA GLY A 198 4.57 5.89 -18.86
C GLY A 198 3.37 5.14 -19.45
N THR A 199 3.67 4.04 -20.13
CA THR A 199 2.69 3.27 -20.91
C THR A 199 2.00 2.16 -20.13
N ARG A 200 2.09 2.16 -18.80
CA ARG A 200 1.44 1.18 -17.89
C ARG A 200 1.66 -0.27 -18.33
N GLY A 201 2.91 -0.61 -18.66
CA GLY A 201 3.31 -1.94 -19.09
C GLY A 201 3.07 -2.24 -20.57
N LYS A 202 2.37 -1.39 -21.33
CA LYS A 202 2.20 -1.59 -22.78
C LYS A 202 3.52 -1.29 -23.50
N PRO A 203 4.04 -2.24 -24.32
CA PRO A 203 5.30 -2.03 -25.04
C PRO A 203 5.10 -1.03 -26.17
N VAL A 204 6.08 -0.13 -26.34
CA VAL A 204 6.18 0.83 -27.44
C VAL A 204 7.52 0.66 -28.13
N THR A 205 7.59 1.02 -29.42
CA THR A 205 8.83 0.96 -30.18
C THR A 205 9.64 2.23 -29.97
N LEU A 206 10.81 2.08 -29.29
CA LEU A 206 11.75 3.16 -29.08
C LEU A 206 12.89 3.03 -30.08
N THR A 207 13.10 4.04 -30.92
CA THR A 207 14.14 4.11 -31.92
C THR A 207 15.32 4.91 -31.38
N PHE A 208 16.49 4.30 -31.37
CA PHE A 208 17.74 4.95 -30.97
C PHE A 208 18.67 5.09 -32.16
N ILE A 209 19.33 6.24 -32.24
CA ILE A 209 20.31 6.57 -33.28
C ILE A 209 21.66 6.73 -32.61
N ASP A 210 22.63 5.90 -33.03
CA ASP A 210 24.01 5.96 -32.59
C ASP A 210 24.92 6.14 -33.83
N GLY A 211 25.36 7.36 -34.03
CA GLY A 211 26.08 7.74 -35.22
C GLY A 211 25.25 7.53 -36.50
N LYS A 212 25.72 6.57 -37.36
CA LYS A 212 25.02 6.21 -38.62
C LYS A 212 24.09 5.00 -38.49
N LYS A 213 24.05 4.36 -37.30
CA LYS A 213 23.21 3.18 -37.05
C LYS A 213 21.94 3.57 -36.31
N SER A 214 20.80 2.98 -36.73
CA SER A 214 19.54 3.06 -36.04
C SER A 214 19.12 1.67 -35.62
N TYR A 215 18.56 1.55 -34.39
CA TYR A 215 18.02 0.31 -33.89
C TYR A 215 16.76 0.56 -33.07
N ASP A 216 15.83 -0.37 -33.14
CA ASP A 216 14.54 -0.31 -32.45
C ASP A 216 14.57 -1.25 -31.25
N VAL A 217 14.00 -0.78 -30.13
CA VAL A 217 13.80 -1.57 -28.91
C VAL A 217 12.33 -1.52 -28.53
N LYS A 218 11.68 -2.68 -28.49
CA LYS A 218 10.28 -2.78 -28.06
C LYS A 218 10.21 -3.07 -26.56
N LYS A 219 9.83 -2.08 -25.77
CA LYS A 219 9.68 -2.18 -24.31
C LYS A 219 8.65 -1.20 -23.78
N PRO A 220 8.08 -1.43 -22.57
CA PRO A 220 7.28 -0.42 -21.90
C PRO A 220 8.09 0.84 -21.62
N PHE A 221 7.47 1.99 -21.76
CA PHE A 221 8.04 3.26 -21.34
C PHE A 221 7.66 3.52 -19.87
N GLU A 222 8.65 3.79 -19.03
CA GLU A 222 8.48 3.95 -17.58
C GLU A 222 7.90 5.31 -17.16
N GLY A 223 7.89 6.30 -18.05
CA GLY A 223 7.53 7.67 -17.73
C GLY A 223 8.67 8.47 -17.09
N VAL A 224 8.51 9.79 -17.07
CA VAL A 224 9.47 10.71 -16.43
C VAL A 224 9.53 10.42 -14.93
N ILE A 225 8.36 10.37 -14.26
CA ILE A 225 8.25 10.14 -12.82
C ILE A 225 8.80 8.76 -12.44
N GLY A 226 8.47 7.72 -13.22
CA GLY A 226 9.04 6.38 -13.02
C GLY A 226 10.57 6.37 -13.13
N ASN A 227 11.11 7.07 -14.13
CA ASN A 227 12.55 7.23 -14.30
C ASN A 227 13.21 7.95 -13.10
N LEU A 228 12.61 9.03 -12.63
CA LEU A 228 13.11 9.78 -11.46
C LEU A 228 13.07 8.93 -10.19
N ASN A 229 11.97 8.21 -9.94
CA ASN A 229 11.85 7.28 -8.80
C ASN A 229 12.95 6.21 -8.85
N ARG A 230 13.11 5.54 -9.99
CA ARG A 230 14.14 4.52 -10.16
C ARG A 230 15.55 5.09 -9.92
N ARG A 231 15.86 6.27 -10.46
CA ARG A 231 17.15 6.94 -10.26
C ARG A 231 17.38 7.33 -8.81
N MET A 232 16.34 7.82 -8.10
CA MET A 232 16.41 8.16 -6.68
C MET A 232 16.77 6.93 -5.83
N LEU A 233 16.17 5.77 -6.14
CA LEU A 233 16.42 4.51 -5.42
C LEU A 233 17.79 3.91 -5.73
N GLN A 234 18.29 4.06 -6.97
CA GLN A 234 19.53 3.43 -7.42
C GLN A 234 20.79 4.26 -7.16
N THR A 235 20.65 5.57 -6.93
CA THR A 235 21.81 6.43 -6.72
C THR A 235 22.30 6.38 -5.27
N GLU A 236 23.61 6.25 -5.08
CA GLU A 236 24.29 6.41 -3.80
C GLU A 236 24.84 7.84 -3.62
N SER A 237 24.87 8.63 -4.68
CA SER A 237 25.39 10.00 -4.66
C SER A 237 24.45 10.96 -3.93
N ALA A 238 24.92 11.56 -2.83
CA ALA A 238 24.17 12.57 -2.08
C ALA A 238 23.81 13.78 -2.95
N TRP A 239 24.74 14.24 -3.79
CA TRP A 239 24.47 15.33 -4.74
C TRP A 239 23.34 14.97 -5.73
N MET A 240 23.34 13.75 -6.27
CA MET A 240 22.28 13.31 -7.18
C MET A 240 20.92 13.21 -6.48
N LYS A 241 20.90 12.74 -5.23
CA LYS A 241 19.66 12.71 -4.42
C LYS A 241 19.13 14.12 -4.17
N GLU A 242 20.00 15.07 -3.87
CA GLU A 242 19.62 16.47 -3.69
C GLU A 242 19.06 17.07 -5.00
N GLU A 243 19.73 16.82 -6.14
CA GLU A 243 19.26 17.30 -7.45
C GLU A 243 17.89 16.70 -7.82
N LEU A 244 17.67 15.42 -7.58
CA LEU A 244 16.37 14.78 -7.82
C LEU A 244 15.32 15.25 -6.83
N GLY A 245 15.69 15.51 -5.58
CA GLY A 245 14.81 16.02 -4.54
C GLY A 245 14.16 17.36 -4.87
N LYS A 246 14.76 18.17 -5.75
CA LYS A 246 14.19 19.44 -6.23
C LYS A 246 12.87 19.28 -6.99
N TYR A 247 12.56 18.08 -7.44
CA TYR A 247 11.33 17.73 -8.15
C TYR A 247 10.33 16.99 -7.27
N GLN A 248 10.60 16.91 -5.96
CA GLN A 248 9.70 16.28 -5.00
C GLN A 248 8.97 17.32 -4.17
N SER A 249 7.70 17.06 -3.90
CA SER A 249 6.89 17.76 -2.91
C SER A 249 6.48 16.79 -1.81
N SER A 250 6.26 17.36 -0.60
CA SER A 250 5.70 16.60 0.50
C SER A 250 4.19 16.54 0.36
N GLN A 251 3.62 15.35 0.45
CA GLN A 251 2.17 15.16 0.45
C GLN A 251 1.75 14.32 1.66
N PRO A 252 0.58 14.58 2.24
CA PRO A 252 0.04 13.75 3.31
C PRO A 252 0.02 12.28 2.88
N CYS A 253 0.45 11.40 3.78
CA CYS A 253 0.41 9.96 3.51
C CYS A 253 -1.02 9.51 3.22
N GLU A 254 -1.26 8.88 2.10
CA GLU A 254 -2.57 8.43 1.63
C GLU A 254 -3.25 7.41 2.57
N VAL A 255 -2.47 6.66 3.35
CA VAL A 255 -2.99 5.65 4.28
C VAL A 255 -3.41 6.25 5.61
N CYS A 256 -2.59 7.11 6.22
CA CYS A 256 -2.91 7.72 7.51
C CYS A 256 -3.46 9.15 7.41
N GLY A 257 -3.54 9.74 6.21
CA GLY A 257 -4.05 11.09 6.01
C GLY A 257 -3.28 12.18 6.78
N GLY A 258 -2.00 11.94 7.12
CA GLY A 258 -1.20 12.83 7.95
C GLY A 258 -1.21 12.49 9.45
N ALA A 259 -2.07 11.56 9.90
CA ALA A 259 -2.19 11.19 11.32
C ALA A 259 -0.96 10.47 11.90
N ARG A 260 -0.02 10.01 11.07
CA ARG A 260 1.25 9.37 11.45
C ARG A 260 1.12 7.99 12.09
N LEU A 261 -0.08 7.61 12.49
CA LEU A 261 -0.39 6.38 13.22
C LEU A 261 -1.12 5.39 12.31
N LYS A 262 -1.03 4.13 12.68
CA LYS A 262 -1.76 3.05 12.02
C LYS A 262 -3.24 3.02 12.40
N PRO A 263 -4.10 2.36 11.60
CA PRO A 263 -5.56 2.32 11.82
C PRO A 263 -5.95 1.82 13.21
N GLU A 264 -5.20 0.89 13.79
CA GLU A 264 -5.45 0.31 15.11
C GLU A 264 -5.37 1.37 16.22
N ALA A 265 -4.38 2.26 16.14
CA ALA A 265 -4.24 3.38 17.07
C ALA A 265 -5.39 4.40 16.90
N LEU A 266 -5.77 4.68 15.66
CA LEU A 266 -6.84 5.64 15.34
C LEU A 266 -8.25 5.09 15.61
N ALA A 267 -8.39 3.77 15.77
CA ALA A 267 -9.66 3.15 16.15
C ALA A 267 -10.00 3.36 17.63
N VAL A 268 -9.02 3.62 18.48
CA VAL A 268 -9.24 3.95 19.90
C VAL A 268 -9.71 5.41 20.02
N LYS A 269 -10.89 5.61 20.64
CA LYS A 269 -11.52 6.93 20.70
C LYS A 269 -11.88 7.31 22.13
N VAL A 270 -11.69 8.59 22.45
CA VAL A 270 -12.19 9.26 23.66
C VAL A 270 -13.17 10.34 23.21
N ALA A 271 -14.40 10.33 23.76
CA ALA A 271 -15.47 11.23 23.33
C ALA A 271 -15.65 11.26 21.80
N MET A 272 -15.61 10.07 21.15
CA MET A 272 -15.74 9.88 19.69
C MET A 272 -14.58 10.45 18.85
N GLN A 273 -13.51 10.98 19.46
CA GLN A 273 -12.32 11.49 18.79
C GLN A 273 -11.13 10.57 19.02
N ASP A 274 -10.28 10.42 17.99
CA ASP A 274 -9.03 9.68 18.12
C ASP A 274 -7.88 10.60 18.55
N ILE A 275 -6.72 10.01 18.83
CA ILE A 275 -5.56 10.75 19.30
C ILE A 275 -5.04 11.76 18.27
N SER A 276 -5.22 11.51 16.97
CA SER A 276 -4.81 12.47 15.93
C SER A 276 -5.59 13.77 16.07
N HIS A 277 -6.88 13.72 16.35
CA HIS A 277 -7.68 14.92 16.65
C HIS A 277 -7.09 15.68 17.83
N ALA A 278 -6.84 14.99 18.95
CA ALA A 278 -6.30 15.63 20.16
C ALA A 278 -4.93 16.31 19.92
N THR A 279 -4.07 15.72 19.10
CA THR A 279 -2.74 16.29 18.78
C THR A 279 -2.80 17.52 17.88
N HIS A 280 -3.91 17.77 17.20
CA HIS A 280 -4.11 18.98 16.39
C HIS A 280 -4.78 20.13 17.16
N LEU A 281 -5.27 19.88 18.38
CA LEU A 281 -5.86 20.93 19.20
C LEU A 281 -4.79 21.91 19.69
N SER A 282 -5.17 23.19 19.83
CA SER A 282 -4.37 24.13 20.61
C SER A 282 -4.37 23.70 22.09
N VAL A 283 -3.40 24.21 22.88
CA VAL A 283 -3.33 23.89 24.32
C VAL A 283 -4.62 24.29 25.04
N VAL A 284 -5.23 25.42 24.64
CA VAL A 284 -6.50 25.90 25.22
C VAL A 284 -7.65 24.97 24.88
N ASP A 285 -7.75 24.56 23.61
CA ASP A 285 -8.81 23.66 23.15
C ASP A 285 -8.64 22.24 23.72
N ALA A 286 -7.40 21.78 23.87
CA ALA A 286 -7.11 20.51 24.53
C ALA A 286 -7.52 20.52 26.01
N LEU A 287 -7.25 21.62 26.73
CA LEU A 287 -7.68 21.76 28.11
C LEU A 287 -9.22 21.77 28.26
N ALA A 288 -9.95 22.30 27.27
CA ALA A 288 -11.39 22.27 27.26
C ALA A 288 -11.98 20.89 26.85
N PHE A 289 -11.21 20.12 26.10
CA PHE A 289 -11.61 18.78 25.65
C PHE A 289 -11.44 17.73 26.75
N PHE A 290 -10.37 17.80 27.56
CA PHE A 290 -10.08 16.89 28.68
C PHE A 290 -10.58 17.44 30.03
#